data_75bf7d8d1428e71fe6082cfb7438f9a3
#
_entry.id   75bf7d8d1428e71fe6082cfb7438f9a3
#
_cell.length_a   1.000
_cell.length_b   1.000
_cell.length_c   1.000
_cell.angle_alpha   90.00
_cell.angle_beta   90.00
_cell.angle_gamma   90.00
#
_symmetry.space_group_name_H-M   'P 1'
#
loop_
_entity.id
_entity.type
_entity.pdbx_description
1 polymer ?
#
loop_
_entity_poly.entity_id
_entity_poly.type
_entity_poly.pdbx_seq_one_letter_code
_entity_poly.pdbx_strand_id
1 'polypeptide(L)'
;MLFEIPKDITDYLSELDDFIEREIKPLERVDDNIRFFDHRREWARTDWDNDGLPRHDWEELLSHMRRIADAAGHYRFALPSEYGGKDGSHLAMACIREHLAAKGLGLHNDLQNESSIVGNLVQPLMVRDFGTETQKAQYIPAMLEGRMRWTFGLTEEHHGSDATWMDTRAVRETRDGVDGWLINGNKMWTTGSHVATHCMVFARHSGKDGDARGIGCFLVPQDSPGFEVGEYLWTFNMPTDHPKVSLTNVWIPGDMVLGDVEMGLACAQHFVHENRIRQAASSLG
;
A
#
# COMPACT_ATOMS: atom_id res chain seq x y z
N MET A 1 -33.04 8.98 13.24
CA MET A 1 -32.04 10.00 12.87
C MET A 1 -31.72 9.72 11.43
N LEU A 2 -32.12 10.59 10.50
CA LEU A 2 -31.73 10.47 9.09
C LEU A 2 -30.28 10.95 9.00
N PHE A 3 -29.41 10.11 8.48
CA PHE A 3 -28.03 10.47 8.19
C PHE A 3 -28.03 11.06 6.78
N GLU A 4 -27.86 12.36 6.66
CA GLU A 4 -27.71 13.01 5.36
C GLU A 4 -26.20 13.14 5.05
N ILE A 5 -25.80 12.66 3.88
CA ILE A 5 -24.44 12.88 3.39
C ILE A 5 -24.31 14.37 3.05
N PRO A 6 -23.25 15.06 3.48
CA PRO A 6 -22.99 16.45 3.14
C PRO A 6 -23.04 16.71 1.62
N LYS A 7 -23.58 17.87 1.24
CA LYS A 7 -23.80 18.20 -0.18
C LYS A 7 -22.51 18.24 -1.00
N ASP A 8 -21.43 18.73 -0.45
CA ASP A 8 -20.11 18.76 -1.08
C ASP A 8 -19.61 17.37 -1.41
N ILE A 9 -19.89 16.39 -0.55
CA ILE A 9 -19.55 14.98 -0.81
C ILE A 9 -20.44 14.42 -1.93
N THR A 10 -21.75 14.63 -1.89
CA THR A 10 -22.65 14.13 -2.96
C THR A 10 -22.36 14.76 -4.31
N ASP A 11 -21.99 16.04 -4.34
CA ASP A 11 -21.57 16.71 -5.58
C ASP A 11 -20.28 16.08 -6.13
N TYR A 12 -19.32 15.77 -5.25
CA TYR A 12 -18.09 15.11 -5.65
C TYR A 12 -18.32 13.66 -6.14
N LEU A 13 -19.23 12.91 -5.52
CA LEU A 13 -19.61 11.58 -6.02
C LEU A 13 -20.16 11.64 -7.44
N SER A 14 -20.96 12.67 -7.75
CA SER A 14 -21.47 12.89 -9.11
C SER A 14 -20.33 13.24 -10.09
N GLU A 15 -19.34 14.04 -9.66
CA GLU A 15 -18.16 14.34 -10.47
C GLU A 15 -17.35 13.06 -10.79
N LEU A 16 -17.21 12.15 -9.80
CA LEU A 16 -16.57 10.85 -10.00
C LEU A 16 -17.36 9.98 -10.99
N ASP A 17 -18.69 10.00 -10.95
CA ASP A 17 -19.53 9.26 -11.90
C ASP A 17 -19.31 9.73 -13.33
N ASP A 18 -19.30 11.03 -13.55
CA ASP A 18 -19.04 11.62 -14.87
C ASP A 18 -17.61 11.29 -15.36
N PHE A 19 -16.62 11.30 -14.46
CA PHE A 19 -15.24 10.92 -14.78
C PHE A 19 -15.17 9.42 -15.17
N ILE A 20 -15.81 8.54 -14.42
CA ILE A 20 -15.84 7.09 -14.69
C ILE A 20 -16.40 6.82 -16.09
N GLU A 21 -17.56 7.40 -16.40
CA GLU A 21 -18.20 7.17 -17.71
C GLU A 21 -17.39 7.72 -18.87
N ARG A 22 -16.78 8.89 -18.71
CA ARG A 22 -16.05 9.56 -19.79
C ARG A 22 -14.63 9.00 -20.01
N GLU A 23 -13.88 8.70 -18.93
CA GLU A 23 -12.46 8.38 -19.03
C GLU A 23 -12.13 6.92 -18.70
N ILE A 24 -12.86 6.29 -17.78
CA ILE A 24 -12.50 4.95 -17.26
C ILE A 24 -13.19 3.85 -18.05
N LYS A 25 -14.51 3.95 -18.25
CA LYS A 25 -15.27 2.95 -19.00
C LYS A 25 -14.77 2.72 -20.44
N PRO A 26 -14.32 3.73 -21.19
CA PRO A 26 -13.70 3.49 -22.48
C PRO A 26 -12.44 2.62 -22.43
N LEU A 27 -11.60 2.78 -21.38
CA LEU A 27 -10.38 1.97 -21.20
C LEU A 27 -10.70 0.49 -20.92
N GLU A 28 -11.80 0.21 -20.23
CA GLU A 28 -12.23 -1.17 -19.98
C GLU A 28 -12.68 -1.89 -21.26
N ARG A 29 -13.16 -1.15 -22.26
CA ARG A 29 -13.76 -1.70 -23.49
C ARG A 29 -12.75 -2.00 -24.59
N VAL A 30 -11.57 -1.37 -24.55
CA VAL A 30 -10.52 -1.61 -25.55
C VAL A 30 -9.68 -2.82 -25.16
N ASP A 31 -9.10 -3.51 -26.16
CA ASP A 31 -8.13 -4.60 -25.99
C ASP A 31 -8.56 -5.73 -25.04
N ASP A 32 -9.88 -5.98 -24.96
CA ASP A 32 -10.47 -6.95 -24.02
C ASP A 32 -10.08 -6.70 -22.55
N ASN A 33 -9.86 -5.43 -22.15
CA ASN A 33 -9.46 -5.08 -20.77
C ASN A 33 -10.51 -5.48 -19.73
N ILE A 34 -11.76 -5.65 -20.14
CA ILE A 34 -12.81 -6.20 -19.27
C ILE A 34 -12.46 -7.59 -18.71
N ARG A 35 -11.56 -8.35 -19.38
CA ARG A 35 -11.07 -9.65 -18.88
C ARG A 35 -10.49 -9.59 -17.48
N PHE A 36 -9.90 -8.47 -17.12
CA PHE A 36 -9.30 -8.27 -15.81
C PHE A 36 -10.33 -8.19 -14.66
N PHE A 37 -11.58 -7.95 -14.98
CA PHE A 37 -12.69 -7.84 -14.02
C PHE A 37 -13.72 -8.96 -14.17
N ASP A 38 -13.49 -9.92 -15.06
CA ASP A 38 -14.34 -11.10 -15.26
C ASP A 38 -13.88 -12.22 -14.32
N HIS A 39 -14.64 -12.49 -13.26
CA HIS A 39 -14.34 -13.54 -12.29
C HIS A 39 -14.19 -14.95 -12.88
N ARG A 40 -14.67 -15.18 -14.11
CA ARG A 40 -14.48 -16.44 -14.85
C ARG A 40 -13.09 -16.52 -15.48
N ARG A 41 -12.34 -15.44 -15.51
CA ARG A 41 -10.97 -15.33 -16.05
C ARG A 41 -9.99 -14.98 -14.93
N GLU A 42 -10.03 -15.76 -13.85
CA GLU A 42 -9.24 -15.52 -12.61
C GLU A 42 -7.75 -15.29 -12.87
N TRP A 43 -7.21 -16.00 -13.88
CA TRP A 43 -5.82 -15.91 -14.28
C TRP A 43 -5.49 -14.75 -15.23
N ALA A 44 -6.46 -13.91 -15.59
CA ALA A 44 -6.22 -12.83 -16.56
C ALA A 44 -5.18 -11.82 -16.08
N ARG A 45 -5.02 -11.65 -14.77
CA ARG A 45 -4.08 -10.75 -14.14
C ARG A 45 -2.73 -11.39 -13.78
N THR A 46 -2.61 -12.71 -13.90
CA THR A 46 -1.46 -13.48 -13.43
C THR A 46 -0.68 -14.07 -14.61
N ASP A 47 0.62 -13.88 -14.60
CA ASP A 47 1.55 -14.46 -15.57
C ASP A 47 2.13 -15.75 -15.00
N TRP A 48 1.49 -16.88 -15.34
CA TRP A 48 1.89 -18.21 -14.87
C TRP A 48 3.20 -18.71 -15.50
N ASP A 49 3.56 -18.16 -16.65
CA ASP A 49 4.82 -18.49 -17.31
C ASP A 49 6.00 -17.74 -16.70
N ASN A 50 5.72 -16.77 -15.82
CA ASN A 50 6.69 -15.94 -15.11
C ASN A 50 6.41 -15.93 -13.60
N ASP A 51 6.51 -17.08 -12.95
CA ASP A 51 6.43 -17.30 -11.51
C ASP A 51 5.15 -16.73 -10.82
N GLY A 52 4.07 -16.54 -11.56
CA GLY A 52 2.82 -16.02 -11.03
C GLY A 52 2.83 -14.52 -10.75
N LEU A 53 3.73 -13.78 -11.36
CA LEU A 53 3.75 -12.30 -11.25
C LEU A 53 2.48 -11.68 -11.85
N PRO A 54 2.08 -10.48 -11.39
CA PRO A 54 1.09 -9.68 -12.09
C PRO A 54 1.51 -9.43 -13.53
N ARG A 55 0.57 -9.58 -14.45
CA ARG A 55 0.83 -9.37 -15.88
C ARG A 55 1.21 -7.93 -16.17
N HIS A 56 2.13 -7.76 -17.09
CA HIS A 56 2.61 -6.43 -17.51
C HIS A 56 1.49 -5.56 -18.08
N ASP A 57 0.62 -6.11 -18.93
CA ASP A 57 -0.51 -5.38 -19.52
C ASP A 57 -1.54 -4.91 -18.47
N TRP A 58 -1.72 -5.68 -17.37
CA TRP A 58 -2.49 -5.25 -16.22
C TRP A 58 -1.85 -4.07 -15.48
N GLU A 59 -0.55 -4.14 -15.19
CA GLU A 59 0.18 -3.06 -14.50
C GLU A 59 0.25 -1.77 -15.34
N GLU A 60 0.37 -1.90 -16.66
CA GLU A 60 0.31 -0.75 -17.58
C GLU A 60 -1.05 -0.07 -17.55
N LEU A 61 -2.14 -0.86 -17.59
CA LEU A 61 -3.51 -0.34 -17.51
C LEU A 61 -3.76 0.39 -16.19
N LEU A 62 -3.34 -0.18 -15.05
CA LEU A 62 -3.41 0.46 -13.75
C LEU A 62 -2.60 1.76 -13.69
N SER A 63 -1.40 1.75 -14.23
CA SER A 63 -0.54 2.93 -14.27
C SER A 63 -1.15 4.03 -15.13
N HIS A 64 -1.79 3.69 -16.24
CA HIS A 64 -2.50 4.64 -17.09
C HIS A 64 -3.70 5.24 -16.36
N MET A 65 -4.54 4.41 -15.75
CA MET A 65 -5.69 4.85 -14.95
C MET A 65 -5.26 5.82 -13.85
N ARG A 66 -4.20 5.49 -13.10
CA ARG A 66 -3.68 6.35 -12.02
C ARG A 66 -3.25 7.72 -12.54
N ARG A 67 -2.57 7.78 -13.70
CA ARG A 67 -2.14 9.04 -14.30
C ARG A 67 -3.31 9.93 -14.72
N ILE A 68 -4.34 9.37 -15.36
CA ILE A 68 -5.50 10.18 -15.77
C ILE A 68 -6.33 10.61 -14.56
N ALA A 69 -6.47 9.77 -13.55
CA ALA A 69 -7.16 10.12 -12.31
C ALA A 69 -6.38 11.20 -11.51
N ASP A 70 -5.05 11.15 -11.51
CA ASP A 70 -4.20 12.17 -10.88
C ASP A 70 -4.29 13.52 -11.62
N ALA A 71 -4.22 13.49 -12.95
CA ALA A 71 -4.38 14.68 -13.76
C ALA A 71 -5.75 15.34 -13.60
N ALA A 72 -6.80 14.56 -13.34
CA ALA A 72 -8.14 15.05 -13.03
C ALA A 72 -8.31 15.52 -11.58
N GLY A 73 -7.30 15.30 -10.72
CA GLY A 73 -7.31 15.70 -9.31
C GLY A 73 -8.08 14.73 -8.40
N HIS A 74 -8.37 13.50 -8.85
CA HIS A 74 -9.06 12.49 -8.05
C HIS A 74 -8.10 11.60 -7.27
N TYR A 75 -6.97 11.22 -7.87
CA TYR A 75 -6.08 10.22 -7.27
C TYR A 75 -5.51 10.64 -5.92
N ARG A 76 -5.17 11.92 -5.75
CA ARG A 76 -4.64 12.49 -4.49
C ARG A 76 -5.69 13.07 -3.56
N PHE A 77 -6.97 12.80 -3.77
CA PHE A 77 -8.08 13.40 -3.01
C PHE A 77 -7.85 13.45 -1.50
N ALA A 78 -7.39 12.34 -0.91
CA ALA A 78 -7.19 12.21 0.54
C ALA A 78 -5.94 12.94 1.07
N LEU A 79 -5.01 13.33 0.20
CA LEU A 79 -3.78 14.01 0.64
C LEU A 79 -4.04 15.47 1.02
N PRO A 80 -3.20 16.05 1.88
CA PRO A 80 -3.16 17.48 2.11
C PRO A 80 -2.96 18.27 0.80
N SER A 81 -3.52 19.47 0.76
CA SER A 81 -3.40 20.39 -0.38
C SER A 81 -1.95 20.74 -0.71
N GLU A 82 -1.07 20.79 0.30
CA GLU A 82 0.39 20.98 0.11
C GLU A 82 1.05 19.87 -0.72
N TYR A 83 0.43 18.68 -0.80
CA TYR A 83 0.88 17.54 -1.62
C TYR A 83 0.04 17.37 -2.89
N GLY A 84 -0.71 18.40 -3.28
CA GLY A 84 -1.60 18.37 -4.44
C GLY A 84 -2.90 17.60 -4.23
N GLY A 85 -3.28 17.34 -2.98
CA GLY A 85 -4.55 16.72 -2.60
C GLY A 85 -5.69 17.72 -2.43
N LYS A 86 -6.83 17.22 -1.97
CA LYS A 86 -8.04 18.02 -1.69
C LYS A 86 -8.39 18.04 -0.18
N ASP A 87 -7.44 17.71 0.71
CA ASP A 87 -7.65 17.61 2.16
C ASP A 87 -8.85 16.69 2.53
N GLY A 88 -9.02 15.60 1.79
CA GLY A 88 -10.18 14.72 1.89
C GLY A 88 -10.36 14.12 3.27
N SER A 89 -11.54 14.35 3.87
CA SER A 89 -11.86 13.83 5.20
C SER A 89 -12.10 12.32 5.20
N HIS A 90 -11.99 11.67 6.37
CA HIS A 90 -12.33 10.26 6.52
C HIS A 90 -13.80 9.97 6.19
N LEU A 91 -14.72 10.90 6.48
CA LEU A 91 -16.12 10.77 6.10
C LEU A 91 -16.26 10.76 4.56
N ALA A 92 -15.61 11.69 3.87
CA ALA A 92 -15.63 11.74 2.42
C ALA A 92 -15.04 10.46 1.83
N MET A 93 -13.90 9.98 2.34
CA MET A 93 -13.27 8.74 1.90
C MET A 93 -14.16 7.51 2.13
N ALA A 94 -14.89 7.43 3.25
CA ALA A 94 -15.85 6.36 3.49
C ALA A 94 -17.00 6.38 2.46
N CYS A 95 -17.61 7.55 2.23
CA CYS A 95 -18.66 7.71 1.23
C CYS A 95 -18.19 7.37 -0.19
N ILE A 96 -16.97 7.82 -0.57
CA ILE A 96 -16.36 7.53 -1.86
C ILE A 96 -16.14 6.02 -2.02
N ARG A 97 -15.61 5.34 -1.01
CA ARG A 97 -15.33 3.90 -1.08
C ARG A 97 -16.61 3.07 -1.20
N GLU A 98 -17.62 3.39 -0.40
CA GLU A 98 -18.93 2.75 -0.51
C GLU A 98 -19.55 2.99 -1.91
N HIS A 99 -19.54 4.22 -2.38
CA HIS A 99 -20.09 4.60 -3.68
C HIS A 99 -19.40 3.90 -4.87
N LEU A 100 -18.06 3.86 -4.86
CA LEU A 100 -17.30 3.19 -5.91
C LEU A 100 -17.51 1.67 -5.88
N ALA A 101 -17.56 1.07 -4.69
CA ALA A 101 -17.78 -0.37 -4.53
C ALA A 101 -19.19 -0.78 -4.98
N ALA A 102 -20.22 0.03 -4.71
CA ALA A 102 -21.59 -0.21 -5.16
C ALA A 102 -21.75 -0.27 -6.69
N LYS A 103 -20.77 0.24 -7.45
CA LYS A 103 -20.74 0.12 -8.92
C LYS A 103 -20.25 -1.23 -9.42
N GLY A 104 -19.79 -2.10 -8.53
CA GLY A 104 -19.19 -3.38 -8.86
C GLY A 104 -17.69 -3.26 -9.21
N LEU A 105 -17.09 -4.39 -9.61
CA LEU A 105 -15.67 -4.44 -10.00
C LEU A 105 -15.43 -3.71 -11.32
N GLY A 106 -14.36 -2.96 -11.38
CA GLY A 106 -13.95 -2.24 -12.57
C GLY A 106 -12.61 -1.51 -12.36
N LEU A 107 -12.13 -0.89 -13.41
CA LEU A 107 -10.90 -0.12 -13.38
C LEU A 107 -11.00 1.11 -12.44
N HIS A 108 -12.22 1.57 -12.16
CA HIS A 108 -12.49 2.66 -11.23
C HIS A 108 -12.23 2.28 -9.77
N ASN A 109 -12.41 1.01 -9.40
CA ASN A 109 -12.20 0.52 -8.05
C ASN A 109 -12.10 -1.00 -8.03
N ASP A 110 -10.99 -1.52 -7.55
CA ASP A 110 -10.77 -2.95 -7.40
C ASP A 110 -11.29 -3.48 -6.06
N LEU A 111 -11.43 -4.80 -5.94
CA LEU A 111 -11.99 -5.47 -4.77
C LEU A 111 -11.33 -5.08 -3.45
N GLN A 112 -10.01 -4.88 -3.45
CA GLN A 112 -9.24 -4.52 -2.26
C GLN A 112 -8.99 -3.02 -2.10
N ASN A 113 -9.49 -2.18 -2.99
CA ASN A 113 -9.23 -0.72 -3.02
C ASN A 113 -7.77 -0.32 -3.18
N GLU A 114 -6.89 -1.25 -3.43
CA GLU A 114 -5.48 -0.96 -3.68
C GLU A 114 -5.30 -0.28 -5.03
N SER A 115 -6.21 -0.59 -5.96
CA SER A 115 -6.29 0.03 -7.27
C SER A 115 -7.63 0.74 -7.41
N SER A 116 -7.62 2.06 -7.34
CA SER A 116 -8.80 2.91 -7.45
C SER A 116 -8.43 4.26 -8.05
N ILE A 117 -9.39 4.90 -8.72
CA ILE A 117 -9.25 6.28 -9.21
C ILE A 117 -9.07 7.29 -8.08
N VAL A 118 -9.53 6.97 -6.87
CA VAL A 118 -9.20 7.73 -5.66
C VAL A 118 -8.16 6.92 -4.87
N GLY A 119 -6.92 7.35 -4.88
CA GLY A 119 -5.78 6.59 -4.39
C GLY A 119 -5.80 6.31 -2.89
N ASN A 120 -5.09 5.25 -2.51
CA ASN A 120 -4.82 4.89 -1.13
C ASN A 120 -3.37 5.29 -0.78
N LEU A 121 -3.12 6.58 -0.61
CA LEU A 121 -1.77 7.15 -0.46
C LEU A 121 -1.41 7.32 1.03
N VAL A 122 -1.30 6.21 1.76
CA VAL A 122 -0.99 6.23 3.20
C VAL A 122 0.49 6.44 3.47
N GLN A 123 1.38 5.92 2.63
CA GLN A 123 2.82 6.00 2.86
C GLN A 123 3.35 7.46 2.92
N PRO A 124 2.98 8.39 2.04
CA PRO A 124 3.35 9.80 2.19
C PRO A 124 2.90 10.41 3.53
N LEU A 125 1.71 10.02 4.03
CA LEU A 125 1.20 10.49 5.32
C LEU A 125 2.01 9.91 6.49
N MET A 126 2.42 8.63 6.41
CA MET A 126 3.30 8.03 7.40
C MET A 126 4.66 8.74 7.46
N VAL A 127 5.25 9.07 6.31
CA VAL A 127 6.51 9.84 6.27
C VAL A 127 6.32 11.25 6.83
N ARG A 128 5.21 11.93 6.51
CA ARG A 128 4.88 13.23 7.07
C ARG A 128 4.83 13.20 8.60
N ASP A 129 4.18 12.17 9.16
CA ASP A 129 3.86 12.12 10.60
C ASP A 129 5.00 11.53 11.43
N PHE A 130 5.79 10.61 10.87
CA PHE A 130 6.83 9.88 11.60
C PHE A 130 8.25 10.13 11.07
N GLY A 131 8.40 10.61 9.84
CA GLY A 131 9.71 10.81 9.23
C GLY A 131 10.47 12.01 9.78
N THR A 132 11.80 11.95 9.72
CA THR A 132 12.67 13.11 9.92
C THR A 132 12.50 14.11 8.77
N GLU A 133 12.92 15.34 8.97
CA GLU A 133 12.84 16.36 7.90
C GLU A 133 13.62 15.94 6.63
N THR A 134 14.73 15.23 6.80
CA THR A 134 15.50 14.66 5.68
C THR A 134 14.68 13.60 4.94
N GLN A 135 14.04 12.68 5.68
CA GLN A 135 13.19 11.64 5.09
C GLN A 135 11.97 12.25 4.38
N LYS A 136 11.32 13.26 4.97
CA LYS A 136 10.20 13.98 4.35
C LYS A 136 10.62 14.61 3.03
N ALA A 137 11.72 15.35 3.03
CA ALA A 137 12.24 16.03 1.84
C ALA A 137 12.64 15.06 0.73
N GLN A 138 13.14 13.89 1.08
CA GLN A 138 13.61 12.88 0.13
C GLN A 138 12.47 12.00 -0.39
N TYR A 139 11.62 11.46 0.51
CA TYR A 139 10.71 10.39 0.18
C TYR A 139 9.35 10.87 -0.31
N ILE A 140 8.76 11.92 0.29
CA ILE A 140 7.41 12.36 -0.09
C ILE A 140 7.35 12.78 -1.58
N PRO A 141 8.24 13.65 -2.11
CA PRO A 141 8.22 13.98 -3.53
C PRO A 141 8.41 12.76 -4.43
N ALA A 142 9.35 11.87 -4.08
CA ALA A 142 9.62 10.66 -4.86
C ALA A 142 8.41 9.71 -4.92
N MET A 143 7.64 9.59 -3.82
CA MET A 143 6.39 8.82 -3.79
C MET A 143 5.29 9.45 -4.64
N LEU A 144 5.11 10.77 -4.53
CA LEU A 144 4.08 11.50 -5.28
C LEU A 144 4.33 11.50 -6.79
N GLU A 145 5.60 11.44 -7.20
CA GLU A 145 6.02 11.31 -8.59
C GLU A 145 6.03 9.86 -9.09
N GLY A 146 5.74 8.89 -8.22
CA GLY A 146 5.73 7.45 -8.54
C GLY A 146 7.12 6.83 -8.74
N ARG A 147 8.21 7.56 -8.42
CA ARG A 147 9.59 7.06 -8.48
C ARG A 147 9.94 6.16 -7.29
N MET A 148 9.18 6.23 -6.22
CA MET A 148 9.35 5.43 -5.03
C MET A 148 8.02 4.80 -4.64
N ARG A 149 8.06 3.50 -4.36
CA ARG A 149 6.92 2.73 -3.88
C ARG A 149 7.38 1.88 -2.69
N TRP A 150 6.59 1.87 -1.63
CA TRP A 150 6.88 1.11 -0.42
C TRP A 150 5.83 0.03 -0.21
N THR A 151 6.29 -1.14 0.19
CA THR A 151 5.44 -2.22 0.67
C THR A 151 5.39 -2.24 2.19
N PHE A 152 4.44 -3.01 2.73
CA PHE A 152 4.17 -3.09 4.16
C PHE A 152 4.44 -4.51 4.66
N GLY A 153 5.59 -4.72 5.30
CA GLY A 153 6.06 -6.01 5.80
C GLY A 153 5.83 -6.17 7.30
N LEU A 154 4.58 -6.34 7.73
CA LEU A 154 4.21 -6.56 9.13
C LEU A 154 3.95 -8.03 9.42
N THR A 155 3.06 -8.65 8.63
CA THR A 155 2.53 -10.00 8.85
C THR A 155 3.60 -11.07 8.66
N GLU A 156 3.58 -12.08 9.51
CA GLU A 156 4.42 -13.28 9.46
C GLU A 156 3.56 -14.53 9.35
N GLU A 157 4.14 -15.67 8.99
CA GLU A 157 3.41 -16.92 8.75
C GLU A 157 2.62 -17.37 9.99
N HIS A 158 3.21 -17.18 11.16
CA HIS A 158 2.61 -17.62 12.44
C HIS A 158 1.95 -16.48 13.22
N HIS A 159 2.12 -15.22 12.81
CA HIS A 159 1.68 -14.04 13.54
C HIS A 159 1.00 -13.02 12.61
N GLY A 160 -0.33 -13.09 12.53
CA GLY A 160 -1.17 -12.16 11.77
C GLY A 160 -1.80 -11.10 12.66
N SER A 161 -2.91 -11.45 13.34
CA SER A 161 -3.70 -10.50 14.15
C SER A 161 -2.94 -10.00 15.37
N ASP A 162 -2.08 -10.81 15.96
CA ASP A 162 -1.20 -10.41 17.05
C ASP A 162 0.21 -10.10 16.54
N ALA A 163 0.41 -8.88 16.07
CA ALA A 163 1.70 -8.40 15.60
C ALA A 163 2.74 -8.19 16.70
N THR A 164 2.36 -8.34 17.98
CA THR A 164 3.31 -8.26 19.10
C THR A 164 4.15 -9.53 19.26
N TRP A 165 3.71 -10.65 18.67
CA TRP A 165 4.46 -11.90 18.61
C TRP A 165 5.26 -12.01 17.32
N MET A 166 6.21 -11.14 17.14
CA MET A 166 6.96 -11.02 15.90
C MET A 166 8.26 -11.81 15.95
N ASP A 167 8.49 -12.69 14.97
CA ASP A 167 9.72 -13.50 14.85
C ASP A 167 10.86 -12.75 14.18
N THR A 168 10.59 -11.83 13.26
CA THR A 168 11.62 -11.01 12.60
C THR A 168 12.36 -10.17 13.63
N ARG A 169 13.69 -10.24 13.60
CA ARG A 169 14.60 -9.57 14.55
C ARG A 169 15.50 -8.58 13.85
N ALA A 170 15.74 -7.45 14.52
CA ALA A 170 16.74 -6.44 14.14
C ALA A 170 17.74 -6.26 15.27
N VAL A 171 19.03 -6.35 14.96
CA VAL A 171 20.12 -6.22 15.93
C VAL A 171 21.03 -5.07 15.51
N ARG A 172 21.48 -4.26 16.45
CA ARG A 172 22.46 -3.21 16.18
C ARG A 172 23.77 -3.82 15.68
N GLU A 173 24.27 -3.31 14.57
CA GLU A 173 25.54 -3.73 13.98
C GLU A 173 26.22 -2.55 13.28
N THR A 174 27.50 -2.32 13.62
CA THR A 174 28.33 -1.31 12.96
C THR A 174 29.10 -1.96 11.82
N ARG A 175 28.99 -1.44 10.59
CA ARG A 175 29.77 -1.85 9.42
C ARG A 175 30.55 -0.66 8.87
N ASP A 176 31.81 -0.83 8.63
CA ASP A 176 32.71 0.21 8.07
C ASP A 176 32.61 1.57 8.81
N GLY A 177 32.41 1.52 10.14
CA GLY A 177 32.25 2.70 10.98
C GLY A 177 30.89 3.37 10.94
N VAL A 178 29.92 2.79 10.25
CA VAL A 178 28.52 3.27 10.21
C VAL A 178 27.65 2.37 11.09
N ASP A 179 26.97 2.99 12.06
CA ASP A 179 26.00 2.30 12.90
C ASP A 179 24.72 1.99 12.09
N GLY A 180 24.23 0.76 12.25
CA GLY A 180 23.09 0.29 11.48
C GLY A 180 22.34 -0.85 12.18
N TRP A 181 21.58 -1.57 11.38
CA TRP A 181 20.75 -2.68 11.82
C TRP A 181 20.94 -3.88 10.92
N LEU A 182 21.16 -5.04 11.52
CA LEU A 182 21.12 -6.34 10.85
C LEU A 182 19.78 -6.99 11.09
N ILE A 183 19.05 -7.29 10.00
CA ILE A 183 17.67 -7.78 10.04
C ILE A 183 17.63 -9.21 9.51
N ASN A 184 16.97 -10.09 10.27
CA ASN A 184 16.71 -11.49 9.91
C ASN A 184 15.26 -11.85 10.20
N GLY A 185 14.61 -12.58 9.29
CA GLY A 185 13.25 -13.05 9.44
C GLY A 185 12.51 -13.22 8.12
N ASN A 186 11.20 -13.36 8.22
CA ASN A 186 10.34 -13.55 7.07
C ASN A 186 9.07 -12.70 7.20
N LYS A 187 8.55 -12.25 6.06
CA LYS A 187 7.26 -11.56 5.98
C LYS A 187 6.35 -12.26 4.97
N MET A 188 5.06 -12.08 5.14
CA MET A 188 4.02 -12.68 4.31
C MET A 188 3.01 -11.62 3.91
N TRP A 189 2.38 -11.79 2.77
CA TRP A 189 1.39 -10.84 2.25
C TRP A 189 1.96 -9.43 2.01
N THR A 190 3.18 -9.35 1.49
CA THR A 190 3.89 -8.09 1.26
C THR A 190 3.48 -7.51 -0.10
N THR A 191 2.24 -7.01 -0.15
CA THR A 191 1.57 -6.56 -1.36
C THR A 191 2.40 -5.57 -2.19
N GLY A 192 2.48 -5.82 -3.50
CA GLY A 192 3.10 -4.92 -4.45
C GLY A 192 4.63 -5.00 -4.52
N SER A 193 5.26 -6.02 -3.93
CA SER A 193 6.74 -6.14 -3.91
C SER A 193 7.36 -6.24 -5.30
N HIS A 194 6.63 -6.70 -6.32
CA HIS A 194 7.11 -6.79 -7.71
C HIS A 194 7.42 -5.43 -8.36
N VAL A 195 6.87 -4.34 -7.81
CA VAL A 195 7.08 -2.97 -8.31
C VAL A 195 7.61 -2.01 -7.24
N ALA A 196 7.87 -2.49 -6.05
CA ALA A 196 8.32 -1.66 -4.96
C ALA A 196 9.83 -1.42 -4.98
N THR A 197 10.23 -0.27 -4.44
CA THR A 197 11.64 0.08 -4.22
C THR A 197 12.10 -0.26 -2.81
N HIS A 198 11.19 -0.19 -1.84
CA HIS A 198 11.49 -0.44 -0.42
C HIS A 198 10.37 -1.24 0.23
N CYS A 199 10.71 -1.91 1.31
CA CYS A 199 9.77 -2.53 2.24
C CYS A 199 9.87 -1.87 3.61
N MET A 200 8.75 -1.46 4.18
CA MET A 200 8.65 -1.12 5.60
C MET A 200 8.62 -2.43 6.39
N VAL A 201 9.77 -2.87 6.84
CA VAL A 201 9.92 -4.09 7.62
C VAL A 201 9.75 -3.78 9.09
N PHE A 202 8.74 -4.37 9.71
CA PHE A 202 8.59 -4.32 11.16
C PHE A 202 9.37 -5.47 11.78
N ALA A 203 10.27 -5.15 12.70
CA ALA A 203 11.13 -6.13 13.36
C ALA A 203 11.33 -5.80 14.84
N ARG A 204 11.41 -6.83 15.66
CA ARG A 204 11.71 -6.68 17.08
C ARG A 204 13.21 -6.50 17.28
N HIS A 205 13.58 -5.45 18.01
CA HIS A 205 14.97 -5.19 18.39
C HIS A 205 15.19 -5.25 19.89
N SER A 206 14.14 -5.18 20.71
CA SER A 206 14.21 -5.23 22.17
C SER A 206 12.93 -5.81 22.77
N GLY A 207 12.91 -5.99 24.10
CA GLY A 207 11.78 -6.58 24.82
C GLY A 207 11.61 -8.07 24.54
N LYS A 208 10.42 -8.59 24.81
CA LYS A 208 10.05 -10.00 24.62
C LYS A 208 8.81 -10.10 23.71
N ASP A 209 8.53 -11.33 23.27
CA ASP A 209 7.34 -11.61 22.50
C ASP A 209 6.08 -11.27 23.32
N GLY A 210 5.10 -10.63 22.63
CA GLY A 210 3.90 -10.08 23.28
C GLY A 210 4.04 -8.60 23.71
N ASP A 211 5.26 -8.05 23.79
CA ASP A 211 5.45 -6.64 24.11
C ASP A 211 5.14 -5.76 22.87
N ALA A 212 4.34 -4.72 23.05
CA ALA A 212 4.03 -3.77 21.99
C ALA A 212 5.17 -2.78 21.69
N ARG A 213 6.10 -2.58 22.63
CA ARG A 213 7.32 -1.79 22.46
C ARG A 213 8.48 -2.68 22.02
N GLY A 214 9.52 -2.05 21.52
CA GLY A 214 10.72 -2.76 21.04
C GLY A 214 10.56 -3.35 19.64
N ILE A 215 9.54 -2.92 18.89
CA ILE A 215 9.35 -3.22 17.47
C ILE A 215 9.56 -1.92 16.69
N GLY A 216 10.56 -1.90 15.81
CA GLY A 216 10.86 -0.77 14.93
C GLY A 216 10.25 -0.92 13.55
N CYS A 217 10.11 0.19 12.83
CA CYS A 217 9.76 0.25 11.41
C CYS A 217 11.03 0.57 10.60
N PHE A 218 11.56 -0.41 9.90
CA PHE A 218 12.82 -0.32 9.16
C PHE A 218 12.55 -0.16 7.65
N LEU A 219 13.13 0.88 7.05
CA LEU A 219 12.98 1.16 5.61
C LEU A 219 14.05 0.37 4.85
N VAL A 220 13.71 -0.80 4.35
CA VAL A 220 14.64 -1.71 3.69
C VAL A 220 14.53 -1.57 2.18
N PRO A 221 15.57 -1.11 1.45
CA PRO A 221 15.62 -1.18 0.00
C PRO A 221 15.49 -2.64 -0.46
N GLN A 222 14.69 -2.91 -1.48
CA GLN A 222 14.47 -4.30 -1.93
C GLN A 222 15.66 -4.89 -2.69
N ASP A 223 16.60 -4.05 -3.13
CA ASP A 223 17.88 -4.46 -3.72
C ASP A 223 18.98 -4.70 -2.68
N SER A 224 18.66 -4.61 -1.38
CA SER A 224 19.63 -4.90 -0.31
C SER A 224 20.07 -6.37 -0.35
N PRO A 225 21.38 -6.65 -0.21
CA PRO A 225 21.85 -8.03 -0.10
C PRO A 225 21.11 -8.81 0.98
N GLY A 226 20.57 -9.98 0.64
CA GLY A 226 19.82 -10.84 1.54
C GLY A 226 18.33 -10.53 1.67
N PHE A 227 17.80 -9.50 0.98
CA PHE A 227 16.37 -9.30 0.81
C PHE A 227 15.91 -10.09 -0.42
N GLU A 228 14.98 -11.02 -0.22
CA GLU A 228 14.48 -11.87 -1.31
C GLU A 228 12.96 -11.84 -1.34
N VAL A 229 12.40 -11.55 -2.52
CA VAL A 229 10.98 -11.71 -2.82
C VAL A 229 10.77 -13.14 -3.29
N GLY A 230 10.02 -13.90 -2.53
CA GLY A 230 9.78 -15.32 -2.80
C GLY A 230 8.45 -15.59 -3.51
N GLU A 231 7.82 -16.69 -3.14
CA GLU A 231 6.56 -17.16 -3.71
C GLU A 231 5.45 -16.10 -3.63
N TYR A 232 4.77 -15.86 -4.75
CA TYR A 232 3.55 -15.06 -4.82
C TYR A 232 2.35 -15.94 -4.47
N LEU A 233 1.52 -15.45 -3.54
CA LEU A 233 0.42 -16.21 -2.95
C LEU A 233 -0.88 -15.91 -3.68
N TRP A 234 -1.58 -16.98 -4.09
CA TRP A 234 -2.89 -16.86 -4.70
C TRP A 234 -3.97 -16.56 -3.64
N THR A 235 -4.81 -15.56 -3.91
CA THR A 235 -5.95 -15.21 -3.08
C THR A 235 -7.21 -15.09 -3.93
N PHE A 236 -8.36 -14.80 -3.33
CA PHE A 236 -9.68 -14.59 -3.95
C PHE A 236 -9.69 -14.01 -5.36
N ASN A 237 -9.39 -14.77 -6.40
CA ASN A 237 -9.38 -14.29 -7.80
C ASN A 237 -8.56 -13.01 -8.02
N MET A 238 -7.75 -12.66 -7.06
CA MET A 238 -6.91 -11.48 -7.11
C MET A 238 -5.56 -11.81 -7.68
N PRO A 239 -4.92 -10.85 -8.34
CA PRO A 239 -3.58 -11.05 -8.84
C PRO A 239 -2.66 -11.44 -7.69
N THR A 240 -1.67 -12.18 -8.05
CA THR A 240 -0.64 -12.68 -7.16
C THR A 240 0.41 -11.60 -6.87
N ASP A 241 0.00 -10.47 -6.31
CA ASP A 241 0.90 -9.38 -5.93
C ASP A 241 1.30 -9.40 -4.45
N HIS A 242 0.95 -10.50 -3.75
CA HIS A 242 1.18 -10.70 -2.31
C HIS A 242 2.24 -11.78 -2.06
N PRO A 243 3.54 -11.47 -2.15
CA PRO A 243 4.57 -12.49 -1.95
C PRO A 243 4.90 -12.72 -0.49
N LYS A 244 5.64 -13.82 -0.28
CA LYS A 244 6.51 -14.00 0.88
C LYS A 244 7.80 -13.22 0.65
N VAL A 245 8.37 -12.69 1.74
CA VAL A 245 9.67 -12.01 1.73
C VAL A 245 10.55 -12.65 2.78
N SER A 246 11.79 -12.96 2.43
CA SER A 246 12.82 -13.40 3.38
C SER A 246 13.91 -12.35 3.53
N LEU A 247 14.43 -12.24 4.75
CA LEU A 247 15.51 -11.34 5.12
C LEU A 247 16.60 -12.18 5.79
N THR A 248 17.73 -12.29 5.11
CA THR A 248 18.89 -13.06 5.59
C THR A 248 20.09 -12.14 5.71
N ASN A 249 20.42 -11.74 6.93
CA ASN A 249 21.52 -10.83 7.21
C ASN A 249 21.43 -9.50 6.42
N VAL A 250 20.24 -8.99 6.25
CA VAL A 250 20.01 -7.69 5.60
C VAL A 250 20.47 -6.59 6.53
N TRP A 251 21.48 -5.83 6.09
CA TRP A 251 22.02 -4.70 6.84
C TRP A 251 21.55 -3.38 6.22
N ILE A 252 21.10 -2.46 7.07
CA ILE A 252 20.73 -1.10 6.68
C ILE A 252 21.38 -0.07 7.62
N PRO A 253 21.69 1.16 7.13
CA PRO A 253 22.13 2.27 7.98
C PRO A 253 21.13 2.64 9.07
N GLY A 254 21.62 3.22 10.15
CA GLY A 254 20.80 3.53 11.33
C GLY A 254 19.73 4.61 11.11
N ASP A 255 19.87 5.44 10.11
CA ASP A 255 18.91 6.48 9.70
C ASP A 255 17.73 5.94 8.84
N MET A 256 17.83 4.65 8.43
CA MET A 256 16.76 3.95 7.71
C MET A 256 15.68 3.40 8.67
N VAL A 257 15.30 4.16 9.67
CA VAL A 257 14.20 3.87 10.60
C VAL A 257 13.14 4.95 10.47
N LEU A 258 11.89 4.55 10.34
CA LEU A 258 10.76 5.47 10.33
C LEU A 258 10.21 5.64 11.74
N GLY A 259 10.27 6.86 12.25
CA GLY A 259 9.80 7.20 13.59
C GLY A 259 10.73 6.72 14.71
N ASP A 260 10.16 6.59 15.90
CA ASP A 260 10.88 6.04 17.06
C ASP A 260 11.00 4.52 16.93
N VAL A 261 12.21 4.02 17.02
CA VAL A 261 12.51 2.58 16.88
C VAL A 261 11.80 1.72 17.93
N GLU A 262 11.50 2.27 19.11
CA GLU A 262 10.72 1.58 20.15
C GLU A 262 9.22 1.53 19.86
N MET A 263 8.72 2.35 18.92
CA MET A 263 7.31 2.60 18.67
C MET A 263 6.87 2.28 17.24
N GLY A 264 7.55 1.40 16.53
CA GLY A 264 7.21 1.05 15.14
C GLY A 264 5.78 0.53 14.96
N LEU A 265 5.21 -0.15 15.97
CA LEU A 265 3.80 -0.53 15.91
C LEU A 265 2.84 0.68 15.89
N ALA A 266 3.23 1.85 16.40
CA ALA A 266 2.42 3.07 16.24
C ALA A 266 2.37 3.50 14.77
N CYS A 267 3.50 3.40 14.04
CA CYS A 267 3.52 3.61 12.59
C CYS A 267 2.62 2.59 11.87
N ALA A 268 2.70 1.31 12.27
CA ALA A 268 1.84 0.27 11.71
C ALA A 268 0.36 0.56 11.95
N GLN A 269 -0.03 0.98 13.15
CA GLN A 269 -1.41 1.31 13.47
C GLN A 269 -1.93 2.52 12.68
N HIS A 270 -1.10 3.51 12.39
CA HIS A 270 -1.48 4.62 11.53
C HIS A 270 -1.91 4.13 10.14
N PHE A 271 -1.10 3.28 9.51
CA PHE A 271 -1.44 2.64 8.23
C PHE A 271 -2.74 1.82 8.31
N VAL A 272 -2.85 0.99 9.35
CA VAL A 272 -3.99 0.09 9.53
C VAL A 272 -5.29 0.88 9.81
N HIS A 273 -5.25 1.98 10.57
CA HIS A 273 -6.42 2.82 10.84
C HIS A 273 -6.98 3.44 9.55
N GLU A 274 -6.12 3.99 8.71
CA GLU A 274 -6.53 4.52 7.41
C GLU A 274 -7.21 3.46 6.54
N ASN A 275 -6.61 2.27 6.48
CA ASN A 275 -7.15 1.18 5.67
C ASN A 275 -8.45 0.59 6.22
N ARG A 276 -8.62 0.48 7.54
CA ARG A 276 -9.85 -0.11 8.13
C ARG A 276 -11.11 0.62 7.74
N ILE A 277 -11.11 1.96 7.77
CA ILE A 277 -12.27 2.77 7.38
C ILE A 277 -12.62 2.52 5.91
N ARG A 278 -11.60 2.54 5.06
CA ARG A 278 -11.75 2.36 3.61
C ARG A 278 -12.23 0.96 3.25
N GLN A 279 -11.66 -0.07 3.86
CA GLN A 279 -12.05 -1.46 3.64
C GLN A 279 -13.46 -1.74 4.15
N ALA A 280 -13.82 -1.23 5.33
CA ALA A 280 -15.17 -1.39 5.86
C ALA A 280 -16.22 -0.75 4.95
N ALA A 281 -15.97 0.47 4.47
CA ALA A 281 -16.87 1.18 3.57
C ALA A 281 -17.03 0.47 2.22
N SER A 282 -15.93 -0.03 1.64
CA SER A 282 -15.98 -0.79 0.40
C SER A 282 -16.67 -2.14 0.55
N SER A 283 -16.57 -2.78 1.71
CA SER A 283 -17.27 -4.04 1.96
C SER A 283 -18.79 -3.84 2.17
N LEU A 284 -19.22 -2.62 2.44
CA LEU A 284 -20.62 -2.27 2.59
C LEU A 284 -21.28 -1.96 1.23
N GLY A 285 -20.57 -1.29 0.33
CA GLY A 285 -21.04 -0.97 -1.02
C GLY A 285 -20.98 -2.17 -1.95
#